data_eddb6a69542785757a123c29e2ceba03
#
_entry.id   eddb6a69542785757a123c29e2ceba03
#
_cell.length_a   1.000
_cell.length_b   1.000
_cell.length_c   1.000
_cell.angle_alpha   90.00
_cell.angle_beta   90.00
_cell.angle_gamma   90.00
#
_symmetry.space_group_name_H-M   'P 1'
#
loop_
_entity.id
_entity.type
_entity.pdbx_description
1 polymer ?
#
loop_
_entity_poly.entity_id
_entity_poly.type
_entity_poly.pdbx_seq_one_letter_code
_entity_poly.pdbx_strand_id
1 'polypeptide(L)'
;IEQEWIEKAITFVEQNLANESYSVEQLSADLCMSRMTFYRKIQSMTGQKPSEFIRSIRLRRAAVMLKEGALTVTEISYATGFSSVSYFSRCFRTMFGVSPTQFGKNTTADGLEPNDTPN
;
A
#
# COMPACT_ATOMS: atom_id res chain seq x y z
N ILE A 1 14.68 -11.33 14.63
CA ILE A 1 14.26 -10.16 15.37
C ILE A 1 13.03 -9.51 14.71
N GLU A 2 12.36 -8.66 15.41
CA GLU A 2 11.08 -8.08 14.98
C GLU A 2 11.22 -7.27 13.69
N GLN A 3 12.28 -6.50 13.55
CA GLN A 3 12.52 -5.71 12.36
C GLN A 3 12.65 -6.59 11.11
N GLU A 4 13.36 -7.69 11.22
CA GLU A 4 13.51 -8.63 10.10
C GLU A 4 12.20 -9.30 9.74
N TRP A 5 11.38 -9.59 10.76
CA TRP A 5 10.08 -10.21 10.53
C TRP A 5 9.14 -9.29 9.76
N ILE A 6 9.07 -8.00 10.15
CA ILE A 6 8.19 -7.06 9.49
C ILE A 6 8.65 -6.80 8.05
N GLU A 7 9.94 -6.73 7.81
CA GLU A 7 10.49 -6.58 6.46
C GLU A 7 10.13 -7.78 5.59
N LYS A 8 10.18 -8.97 6.15
CA LYS A 8 9.79 -10.19 5.45
C LYS A 8 8.31 -10.16 5.10
N ALA A 9 7.46 -9.72 6.02
CA ALA A 9 6.03 -9.58 5.76
C ALA A 9 5.77 -8.60 4.62
N ILE A 10 6.44 -7.45 4.62
CA ILE A 10 6.32 -6.46 3.57
C ILE A 10 6.76 -7.05 2.23
N THR A 11 7.87 -7.77 2.21
CA THR A 11 8.39 -8.39 0.99
C THR A 11 7.39 -9.38 0.39
N PHE A 12 6.76 -10.21 1.22
CA PHE A 12 5.75 -11.15 0.71
C PHE A 12 4.58 -10.41 0.05
N VAL A 13 4.11 -9.32 0.65
CA VAL A 13 3.03 -8.54 0.06
C VAL A 13 3.49 -7.93 -1.27
N GLU A 14 4.70 -7.38 -1.31
CA GLU A 14 5.22 -6.76 -2.53
C GLU A 14 5.41 -7.76 -3.66
N GLN A 15 5.80 -8.98 -3.35
CA GLN A 15 5.93 -10.04 -4.34
C GLN A 15 4.59 -10.47 -4.93
N ASN A 16 3.50 -10.19 -4.24
CA ASN A 16 2.14 -10.54 -4.65
C ASN A 16 1.30 -9.29 -4.89
N LEU A 17 1.93 -8.18 -5.21
CA LEU A 17 1.28 -6.87 -5.22
C LEU A 17 0.08 -6.81 -6.15
N ALA A 18 0.20 -7.33 -7.37
CA ALA A 18 -0.88 -7.29 -8.35
C ALA A 18 -1.95 -8.37 -8.13
N ASN A 19 -1.71 -9.30 -7.22
CA ASN A 19 -2.67 -10.37 -6.95
C ASN A 19 -3.69 -9.87 -5.93
N GLU A 20 -4.87 -9.50 -6.41
CA GLU A 20 -5.94 -9.00 -5.55
C GLU A 20 -6.42 -10.05 -4.54
N SER A 21 -6.18 -11.32 -4.83
CA SER A 21 -6.59 -12.43 -3.96
C SER A 21 -5.57 -12.75 -2.86
N TYR A 22 -4.42 -12.09 -2.87
CA TYR A 22 -3.42 -12.34 -1.82
C TYR A 22 -3.96 -11.82 -0.50
N SER A 23 -4.25 -12.74 0.40
CA SER A 23 -5.04 -12.47 1.60
C SER A 23 -4.20 -12.53 2.87
N VAL A 24 -4.83 -12.12 3.97
CA VAL A 24 -4.26 -12.29 5.31
C VAL A 24 -3.90 -13.75 5.56
N GLU A 25 -4.74 -14.68 5.10
CA GLU A 25 -4.49 -16.11 5.29
C GLU A 25 -3.24 -16.56 4.55
N GLN A 26 -3.06 -16.12 3.31
CA GLN A 26 -1.89 -16.46 2.53
C GLN A 26 -0.62 -15.87 3.12
N LEU A 27 -0.69 -14.61 3.55
CA LEU A 27 0.47 -13.97 4.17
C LEU A 27 0.87 -14.66 5.47
N SER A 28 -0.11 -14.99 6.31
CA SER A 28 0.19 -15.69 7.56
C SER A 28 0.81 -17.05 7.29
N ALA A 29 0.31 -17.77 6.28
CA ALA A 29 0.87 -19.05 5.88
C ALA A 29 2.31 -18.92 5.37
N ASP A 30 2.56 -17.89 4.55
CA ASP A 30 3.91 -17.62 4.02
C ASP A 30 4.88 -17.31 5.16
N LEU A 31 4.38 -16.69 6.23
CA LEU A 31 5.18 -16.39 7.41
C LEU A 31 5.23 -17.55 8.40
N CYS A 32 4.64 -18.68 8.04
CA CYS A 32 4.60 -19.89 8.89
C CYS A 32 3.93 -19.62 10.23
N MET A 33 2.87 -18.84 10.24
CA MET A 33 2.15 -18.47 11.44
C MET A 33 0.67 -18.77 11.31
N SER A 34 0.01 -19.05 12.44
CA SER A 34 -1.44 -19.12 12.46
C SER A 34 -2.02 -17.70 12.28
N ARG A 35 -3.27 -17.62 11.81
CA ARG A 35 -3.95 -16.34 11.65
C ARG A 35 -3.98 -15.53 12.95
N MET A 36 -4.27 -16.22 14.03
CA MET A 36 -4.38 -15.57 15.35
C MET A 36 -3.04 -14.98 15.79
N THR A 37 -1.97 -15.77 15.66
CA THR A 37 -0.62 -15.33 16.04
C THR A 37 -0.19 -14.15 15.18
N PHE A 38 -0.46 -14.23 13.87
CA PHE A 38 -0.15 -13.15 12.95
C PHE A 38 -0.92 -11.87 13.31
N TYR A 39 -2.22 -12.00 13.58
CA TYR A 39 -3.06 -10.86 13.96
C TYR A 39 -2.45 -10.14 15.17
N ARG A 40 -2.16 -10.89 16.22
CA ARG A 40 -1.61 -10.31 17.45
C ARG A 40 -0.28 -9.61 17.22
N LYS A 41 0.58 -10.22 16.41
CA LYS A 41 1.91 -9.67 16.17
C LYS A 41 1.84 -8.38 15.34
N ILE A 42 1.05 -8.37 14.28
CA ILE A 42 0.87 -7.18 13.46
C ILE A 42 0.27 -6.05 14.28
N GLN A 43 -0.76 -6.34 15.06
CA GLN A 43 -1.40 -5.32 15.86
C GLN A 43 -0.46 -4.76 16.91
N SER A 44 0.33 -5.62 17.54
CA SER A 44 1.31 -5.19 18.53
C SER A 44 2.39 -4.29 17.94
N MET A 45 2.87 -4.63 16.74
CA MET A 45 3.99 -3.92 16.12
C MET A 45 3.57 -2.67 15.36
N THR A 46 2.39 -2.65 14.78
CA THR A 46 1.98 -1.58 13.86
C THR A 46 0.72 -0.83 14.31
N GLY A 47 -0.04 -1.39 15.25
CA GLY A 47 -1.33 -0.84 15.61
C GLY A 47 -2.42 -1.10 14.59
N GLN A 48 -2.10 -1.79 13.50
CA GLN A 48 -3.03 -2.06 12.41
C GLN A 48 -3.56 -3.48 12.48
N LYS A 49 -4.76 -3.68 11.94
CA LYS A 49 -5.25 -5.02 11.63
C LYS A 49 -4.48 -5.55 10.42
N PRO A 50 -4.36 -6.89 10.28
CA PRO A 50 -3.62 -7.45 9.13
C PRO A 50 -4.12 -6.97 7.77
N SER A 51 -5.43 -6.83 7.58
CA SER A 51 -5.98 -6.35 6.31
C SER A 51 -5.58 -4.90 6.04
N GLU A 52 -5.55 -4.08 7.07
CA GLU A 52 -5.10 -2.69 6.96
C GLU A 52 -3.61 -2.62 6.64
N PHE A 53 -2.84 -3.51 7.25
CA PHE A 53 -1.40 -3.60 7.00
C PHE A 53 -1.12 -3.90 5.53
N ILE A 54 -1.78 -4.92 4.96
CA ILE A 54 -1.62 -5.26 3.55
C ILE A 54 -2.04 -4.08 2.68
N ARG A 55 -3.19 -3.49 2.97
CA ARG A 55 -3.70 -2.36 2.19
C ARG A 55 -2.75 -1.17 2.22
N SER A 56 -2.15 -0.87 3.36
CA SER A 56 -1.21 0.24 3.47
C SER A 56 0.03 0.04 2.62
N ILE A 57 0.53 -1.20 2.51
CA ILE A 57 1.67 -1.50 1.65
C ILE A 57 1.30 -1.27 0.19
N ARG A 58 0.12 -1.75 -0.22
CA ARG A 58 -0.38 -1.56 -1.59
C ARG A 58 -0.48 -0.08 -1.94
N LEU A 59 -1.02 0.72 -1.02
CA LEU A 59 -1.18 2.17 -1.24
C LEU A 59 0.15 2.91 -1.30
N ARG A 60 1.13 2.51 -0.49
CA ARG A 60 2.46 3.11 -0.54
C ARG A 60 3.16 2.83 -1.85
N ARG A 61 3.03 1.60 -2.35
CA ARG A 61 3.57 1.26 -3.67
C ARG A 61 2.87 2.05 -4.77
N ALA A 62 1.56 2.25 -4.64
CA ALA A 62 0.80 3.06 -5.59
C ALA A 62 1.33 4.51 -5.60
N ALA A 63 1.64 5.06 -4.43
CA ALA A 63 2.18 6.41 -4.34
C ALA A 63 3.49 6.54 -5.11
N VAL A 64 4.37 5.54 -5.00
CA VAL A 64 5.62 5.52 -5.77
C VAL A 64 5.34 5.52 -7.26
N MET A 65 4.40 4.68 -7.72
CA MET A 65 4.05 4.59 -9.13
C MET A 65 3.43 5.89 -9.66
N LEU A 66 2.64 6.56 -8.83
CA LEU A 66 2.06 7.85 -9.21
C LEU A 66 3.14 8.92 -9.39
N LYS A 67 4.16 8.92 -8.55
CA LYS A 67 5.28 9.85 -8.67
C LYS A 67 6.11 9.58 -9.92
N GLU A 68 6.24 8.32 -10.30
CA GLU A 68 6.97 7.94 -11.51
C GLU A 68 6.27 8.41 -12.77
N GLY A 69 4.95 8.51 -12.74
CA GLY A 69 4.18 9.08 -13.83
C GLY A 69 4.06 8.22 -15.09
N ALA A 70 4.46 6.96 -15.03
CA ALA A 70 4.45 6.09 -16.21
C ALA A 70 3.10 5.42 -16.47
N LEU A 71 2.26 5.29 -15.46
CA LEU A 71 1.00 4.55 -15.53
C LEU A 71 -0.18 5.45 -15.16
N THR A 72 -1.34 5.11 -15.69
CA THR A 72 -2.59 5.79 -15.32
C THR A 72 -3.04 5.35 -13.93
N VAL A 73 -3.93 6.13 -13.31
CA VAL A 73 -4.51 5.78 -12.01
C VAL A 73 -5.18 4.41 -12.07
N THR A 74 -5.91 4.13 -13.16
CA THR A 74 -6.57 2.84 -13.34
C THR A 74 -5.56 1.70 -13.38
N GLU A 75 -4.50 1.87 -14.17
CA GLU A 75 -3.44 0.86 -14.24
C GLU A 75 -2.77 0.64 -12.90
N ILE A 76 -2.51 1.71 -12.16
CA ILE A 76 -1.87 1.63 -10.85
C ILE A 76 -2.77 0.89 -9.86
N SER A 77 -4.08 1.16 -9.88
CA SER A 77 -5.00 0.49 -8.97
C SER A 77 -4.94 -1.02 -9.15
N TYR A 78 -4.94 -1.50 -10.38
CA TYR A 78 -4.86 -2.94 -10.65
C TYR A 78 -3.46 -3.48 -10.39
N ALA A 79 -2.42 -2.74 -10.73
CA ALA A 79 -1.05 -3.16 -10.48
C ALA A 79 -0.73 -3.32 -8.99
N THR A 80 -1.48 -2.64 -8.14
CA THR A 80 -1.28 -2.71 -6.69
C THR A 80 -2.32 -3.60 -6.00
N GLY A 81 -3.11 -4.35 -6.78
CA GLY A 81 -3.96 -5.39 -6.23
C GLY A 81 -5.36 -4.94 -5.82
N PHE A 82 -5.80 -3.80 -6.31
CA PHE A 82 -7.18 -3.36 -6.08
C PHE A 82 -8.05 -3.81 -7.24
N SER A 83 -9.23 -4.34 -6.94
CA SER A 83 -10.17 -4.78 -7.96
C SER A 83 -11.12 -3.65 -8.40
N SER A 84 -11.16 -2.56 -7.67
CA SER A 84 -12.03 -1.42 -7.93
C SER A 84 -11.24 -0.14 -7.85
N VAL A 85 -11.27 0.65 -8.92
CA VAL A 85 -10.60 1.96 -8.96
C VAL A 85 -11.25 2.92 -7.95
N SER A 86 -12.56 2.85 -7.82
CA SER A 86 -13.28 3.69 -6.85
C SER A 86 -12.85 3.42 -5.42
N TYR A 87 -12.75 2.14 -5.08
CA TYR A 87 -12.31 1.76 -3.74
C TYR A 87 -10.85 2.17 -3.52
N PHE A 88 -10.00 1.94 -4.51
CA PHE A 88 -8.60 2.37 -4.46
C PHE A 88 -8.49 3.87 -4.18
N SER A 89 -9.21 4.67 -4.94
CA SER A 89 -9.16 6.13 -4.80
C SER A 89 -9.60 6.58 -3.42
N ARG A 90 -10.64 5.95 -2.89
CA ARG A 90 -11.14 6.27 -1.55
C ARG A 90 -10.11 5.92 -0.48
N CYS A 91 -9.53 4.74 -0.56
CA CYS A 91 -8.50 4.31 0.39
C CYS A 91 -7.26 5.19 0.29
N PHE A 92 -6.85 5.53 -0.94
CA PHE A 92 -5.70 6.40 -1.16
C PHE A 92 -5.91 7.77 -0.53
N ARG A 93 -7.07 8.36 -0.77
CA ARG A 93 -7.39 9.68 -0.22
C ARG A 93 -7.43 9.65 1.31
N THR A 94 -7.97 8.58 1.88
CA THR A 94 -7.99 8.44 3.34
C THR A 94 -6.58 8.40 3.91
N MET A 95 -5.66 7.69 3.26
CA MET A 95 -4.30 7.55 3.75
C MET A 95 -3.44 8.79 3.50
N PHE A 96 -3.54 9.40 2.31
CA PHE A 96 -2.64 10.46 1.88
C PHE A 96 -3.27 11.86 1.88
N GLY A 97 -4.57 11.96 2.11
CA GLY A 97 -5.25 13.25 2.20
C GLY A 97 -5.63 13.88 0.87
N VAL A 98 -5.17 13.33 -0.25
CA VAL A 98 -5.49 13.83 -1.59
C VAL A 98 -5.80 12.64 -2.50
N SER A 99 -6.47 12.91 -3.63
CA SER A 99 -6.78 11.87 -4.60
C SER A 99 -5.50 11.38 -5.28
N PRO A 100 -5.52 10.18 -5.86
CA PRO A 100 -4.37 9.68 -6.64
C PRO A 100 -3.96 10.64 -7.76
N THR A 101 -4.94 11.19 -8.49
CA THR A 101 -4.65 12.12 -9.58
C THR A 101 -3.96 13.37 -9.06
N GLN A 102 -4.47 13.93 -7.98
CA GLN A 102 -3.89 15.12 -7.37
C GLN A 102 -2.48 14.85 -6.87
N PHE A 103 -2.28 13.71 -6.24
CA PHE A 103 -0.97 13.30 -5.72
C PHE A 103 0.06 13.22 -6.85
N GLY A 104 -0.29 12.59 -7.97
CA GLY A 104 0.60 12.48 -9.11
C GLY A 104 0.96 13.82 -9.71
N LYS A 105 -0.03 14.69 -9.86
CA LYS A 105 0.19 16.03 -10.40
C LYS A 105 1.09 16.87 -9.49
N ASN A 106 0.84 16.80 -8.20
CA ASN A 106 1.58 17.63 -7.24
C ASN A 106 3.05 17.25 -7.18
N THR A 107 3.39 16.00 -7.45
CA THR A 107 4.77 15.52 -7.33
C THR A 107 5.53 15.54 -8.64
N THR A 108 4.86 15.47 -9.79
CA THR A 108 5.54 15.36 -11.09
C THR A 108 5.65 16.68 -11.84
N ALA A 109 4.75 17.62 -11.59
CA ALA A 109 4.68 18.86 -12.38
C ALA A 109 5.99 19.63 -12.35
N ASP A 110 6.57 19.82 -11.17
CA ASP A 110 7.79 20.61 -10.99
C ASP A 110 8.85 19.88 -10.18
N GLY A 111 8.62 18.63 -9.83
CA GLY A 111 9.49 17.90 -8.94
C GLY A 111 9.47 18.43 -7.51
N LEU A 112 8.47 19.20 -7.16
CA LEU A 112 8.33 19.78 -5.83
C LEU A 112 7.23 19.10 -5.04
N GLU A 113 7.45 18.97 -3.74
CA GLU A 113 6.40 18.54 -2.84
C GLU A 113 5.37 19.66 -2.69
N PRO A 114 4.10 19.34 -2.42
CA PRO A 114 3.07 20.37 -2.29
C PRO A 114 3.40 21.45 -1.25
N ASN A 115 4.05 21.09 -0.17
CA ASN A 115 4.40 22.02 0.89
C ASN A 115 5.65 22.85 0.56
N ASP A 116 6.35 22.54 -0.52
CA ASP A 116 7.50 23.31 -0.99
C ASP A 116 7.08 24.37 -2.01
N THR A 117 5.83 24.38 -2.40
CA THR A 117 5.31 25.29 -3.40
C THR A 117 5.14 26.67 -2.77
N PRO A 118 5.76 27.71 -3.32
CA PRO A 118 5.54 29.07 -2.80
C PRO A 118 4.10 29.50 -3.10
N ASN A 119 3.51 30.16 -2.19
CA ASN A 119 2.14 30.64 -2.34
C ASN A 119 2.11 31.97 -3.07
#